data_c7d29d7c55243e40332425d39a74e7fe
#
_entry.id   c7d29d7c55243e40332425d39a74e7fe
#
_cell.length_a   1.000
_cell.length_b   1.000
_cell.length_c   1.000
_cell.angle_alpha   90.00
_cell.angle_beta   90.00
_cell.angle_gamma   90.00
#
_symmetry.space_group_name_H-M   'P 1'
#
loop_
_entity.id
_entity.type
_entity.pdbx_description
1 polymer ?
#
loop_
_entity_poly.entity_id
_entity_poly.type
_entity_poly.pdbx_seq_one_letter_code
_entity_poly.pdbx_strand_id
1 'polypeptide(L)'
;ENSSESVFELQCASTAALPASDKIGSQFCEVQGVRGSGQWDLGWGWHMGTELMGEAFEPGDPRKDATLLYFRRSDTDPITPENTNKPYGESPVSQADGTYFNKKAYTNPALREEFTRHGFWVNIRIIRYGDVVLMAAESANELGKTGEASNYLEMVRARARGNNPDILPKVTSLDQTVLRDAIRHERRVELGLESGRFYDLVRWGIASQVLHAAGKTGYQPKNALLPLPQDEIDKSKGVLVQNPDY
;
A
#
# COMPACT_ATOMS: atom_id res chain seq x y z
N GLU A 1 -4.49 -9.19 12.44
CA GLU A 1 -3.10 -9.55 12.79
C GLU A 1 -3.01 -11.05 13.02
N ASN A 2 -1.88 -11.67 12.63
CA ASN A 2 -1.66 -13.12 12.74
C ASN A 2 -2.80 -13.96 12.13
N SER A 3 -3.36 -13.51 11.03
CA SER A 3 -4.41 -14.22 10.32
C SER A 3 -3.83 -15.29 9.39
N SER A 4 -4.70 -16.12 8.80
CA SER A 4 -4.31 -17.10 7.77
C SER A 4 -3.71 -16.46 6.49
N GLU A 5 -3.89 -15.17 6.30
CA GLU A 5 -3.28 -14.38 5.22
C GLU A 5 -1.84 -13.99 5.53
N SER A 6 -1.43 -13.96 6.81
CA SER A 6 -0.08 -13.55 7.21
C SER A 6 0.92 -14.67 6.98
N VAL A 7 1.98 -14.38 6.21
CA VAL A 7 3.12 -15.27 6.02
C VAL A 7 4.28 -14.83 6.90
N PHE A 8 4.55 -13.52 6.95
CA PHE A 8 5.57 -12.95 7.82
C PHE A 8 5.14 -11.56 8.31
N GLU A 9 5.02 -11.42 9.63
CA GLU A 9 4.70 -10.15 10.29
C GLU A 9 5.77 -9.83 11.35
N LEU A 10 6.17 -8.56 11.39
CA LEU A 10 6.89 -8.02 12.54
C LEU A 10 5.87 -7.79 13.66
N GLN A 11 6.05 -8.51 14.77
CA GLN A 11 5.15 -8.42 15.91
C GLN A 11 5.42 -7.12 16.69
N CYS A 12 4.38 -6.36 16.89
CA CYS A 12 4.38 -5.12 17.65
C CYS A 12 3.46 -5.23 18.86
N ALA A 13 3.76 -4.48 19.90
CA ALA A 13 2.95 -4.44 21.10
C ALA A 13 2.88 -3.01 21.67
N SER A 14 1.90 -2.79 22.52
CA SER A 14 1.81 -1.64 23.43
C SER A 14 1.34 -2.16 24.78
N THR A 15 1.87 -1.61 25.85
CA THR A 15 1.49 -1.99 27.23
C THR A 15 1.21 -0.75 28.06
N ALA A 16 0.51 -0.92 29.19
CA ALA A 16 0.28 0.17 30.14
C ALA A 16 1.59 0.80 30.66
N ALA A 17 2.69 0.01 30.74
CA ALA A 17 4.00 0.50 31.14
C ALA A 17 4.76 1.22 30.01
N LEU A 18 4.48 0.87 28.75
CA LEU A 18 5.13 1.41 27.56
C LEU A 18 4.09 1.74 26.47
N PRO A 19 3.13 2.63 26.73
CA PRO A 19 1.97 2.82 25.84
C PRO A 19 2.33 3.49 24.50
N ALA A 20 3.41 4.25 24.46
CA ALA A 20 3.86 5.00 23.29
C ALA A 20 5.34 4.67 22.95
N SER A 21 5.77 3.44 23.21
CA SER A 21 7.17 3.06 23.04
C SER A 21 7.41 2.45 21.67
N ASP A 22 8.39 2.97 20.94
CA ASP A 22 8.97 2.40 19.75
C ASP A 22 9.87 1.18 20.03
N LYS A 23 10.12 0.86 21.30
CA LYS A 23 10.93 -0.30 21.71
C LYS A 23 10.23 -1.64 21.51
N ILE A 24 8.90 -1.66 21.58
CA ILE A 24 8.08 -2.86 21.45
C ILE A 24 6.99 -2.70 20.39
N GLY A 25 6.83 -1.50 19.86
CA GLY A 25 5.88 -1.14 18.82
C GLY A 25 6.54 -0.57 17.58
N SER A 26 5.75 -0.02 16.67
CA SER A 26 6.25 0.64 15.47
C SER A 26 5.51 1.95 15.20
N GLN A 27 6.18 2.86 14.54
CA GLN A 27 5.57 4.10 14.05
C GLN A 27 4.81 3.93 12.73
N PHE A 28 4.64 2.70 12.24
CA PHE A 28 4.02 2.42 10.94
C PHE A 28 2.66 3.11 10.76
N CYS A 29 1.78 3.03 11.76
CA CYS A 29 0.48 3.68 11.71
C CYS A 29 0.57 5.19 11.92
N GLU A 30 1.47 5.69 12.76
CA GLU A 30 1.65 7.11 13.03
C GLU A 30 2.15 7.86 11.79
N VAL A 31 3.19 7.37 11.11
CA VAL A 31 3.73 8.05 9.93
C VAL A 31 2.74 8.12 8.78
N GLN A 32 1.81 7.18 8.69
CA GLN A 32 0.78 7.08 7.65
C GLN A 32 -0.60 7.54 8.13
N GLY A 33 -0.75 7.79 9.42
CA GLY A 33 -2.01 8.22 10.04
C GLY A 33 -2.49 9.55 9.49
N VAL A 34 -3.78 9.77 9.57
CA VAL A 34 -4.40 11.00 9.10
C VAL A 34 -3.78 12.20 9.80
N ARG A 35 -3.37 13.20 9.03
CA ARG A 35 -2.99 14.51 9.53
C ARG A 35 -4.20 15.43 9.52
N GLY A 36 -4.93 15.43 10.61
CA GLY A 36 -6.17 16.16 10.76
C GLY A 36 -6.27 16.83 12.14
N SER A 37 -7.48 16.97 12.64
CA SER A 37 -7.75 17.56 13.94
C SER A 37 -8.70 16.70 14.77
N GLY A 38 -8.65 16.86 16.11
CA GLY A 38 -9.50 16.11 17.02
C GLY A 38 -9.28 14.60 16.92
N GLN A 39 -10.34 13.84 16.74
CA GLN A 39 -10.27 12.38 16.59
C GLN A 39 -9.48 11.91 15.34
N TRP A 40 -9.22 12.82 14.41
CA TRP A 40 -8.46 12.57 13.18
C TRP A 40 -7.02 13.06 13.24
N ASP A 41 -6.55 13.56 14.38
CA ASP A 41 -5.13 13.83 14.63
C ASP A 41 -4.41 12.52 14.98
N LEU A 42 -4.16 11.70 13.95
CA LEU A 42 -3.69 10.31 14.09
C LEU A 42 -2.24 10.11 13.65
N GLY A 43 -1.65 11.10 13.00
CA GLY A 43 -0.27 10.96 12.55
C GLY A 43 0.20 12.06 11.60
N TRP A 44 1.25 11.73 10.85
CA TRP A 44 1.99 12.73 10.06
C TRP A 44 1.48 12.88 8.63
N GLY A 45 0.57 12.02 8.17
CA GLY A 45 -0.01 12.09 6.83
C GLY A 45 0.99 11.74 5.71
N TRP A 46 2.02 10.96 6.00
CA TRP A 46 2.94 10.50 4.97
C TRP A 46 2.40 9.25 4.27
N HIS A 47 2.89 8.94 3.07
CA HIS A 47 2.45 7.79 2.29
C HIS A 47 0.93 7.79 2.01
N MET A 48 0.39 8.96 1.70
CA MET A 48 -1.02 9.10 1.32
C MET A 48 -1.29 8.46 -0.04
N GLY A 49 -2.52 7.98 -0.25
CA GLY A 49 -3.01 7.54 -1.54
C GLY A 49 -3.17 8.74 -2.50
N THR A 50 -2.84 8.52 -3.76
CA THR A 50 -3.06 9.50 -4.83
C THR A 50 -4.41 9.25 -5.52
N GLU A 51 -4.94 10.24 -6.25
CA GLU A 51 -6.10 10.08 -7.14
C GLU A 51 -5.89 8.89 -8.09
N LEU A 52 -4.69 8.80 -8.69
CA LEU A 52 -4.32 7.68 -9.57
C LEU A 52 -4.39 6.30 -8.89
N MET A 53 -4.27 6.24 -7.56
CA MET A 53 -4.50 5.00 -6.81
C MET A 53 -5.99 4.73 -6.67
N GLY A 54 -6.79 5.76 -6.39
CA GLY A 54 -8.25 5.67 -6.31
C GLY A 54 -8.89 5.24 -7.62
N GLU A 55 -8.36 5.72 -8.74
CA GLU A 55 -8.79 5.38 -10.11
C GLU A 55 -8.31 4.00 -10.59
N ALA A 56 -7.32 3.43 -9.94
CA ALA A 56 -6.79 2.12 -10.32
C ALA A 56 -7.74 0.96 -10.00
N PHE A 57 -8.66 1.14 -9.06
CA PHE A 57 -9.64 0.11 -8.72
C PHE A 57 -10.74 0.03 -9.79
N GLU A 58 -11.05 -1.18 -10.21
CA GLU A 58 -12.17 -1.44 -11.12
C GLU A 58 -13.51 -1.05 -10.46
N PRO A 59 -14.53 -0.69 -11.26
CA PRO A 59 -15.85 -0.36 -10.72
C PRO A 59 -16.38 -1.47 -9.81
N GLY A 60 -16.77 -1.10 -8.59
CA GLY A 60 -17.31 -2.03 -7.59
C GLY A 60 -16.27 -2.87 -6.85
N ASP A 61 -14.96 -2.69 -7.11
CA ASP A 61 -13.90 -3.42 -6.39
C ASP A 61 -13.94 -3.05 -4.88
N PRO A 62 -14.29 -3.99 -3.99
CA PRO A 62 -14.42 -3.72 -2.56
C PRO A 62 -13.09 -3.38 -1.90
N ARG A 63 -11.97 -3.70 -2.54
CA ARG A 63 -10.64 -3.38 -2.03
C ARG A 63 -10.34 -1.89 -2.03
N LYS A 64 -11.03 -1.09 -2.86
CA LYS A 64 -10.92 0.37 -2.80
C LYS A 64 -11.25 0.87 -1.40
N ASP A 65 -12.42 0.49 -0.89
CA ASP A 65 -12.88 0.89 0.44
C ASP A 65 -12.11 0.21 1.58
N ALA A 66 -11.47 -0.93 1.32
CA ALA A 66 -10.61 -1.61 2.28
C ALA A 66 -9.19 -0.99 2.37
N THR A 67 -8.73 -0.36 1.29
CA THR A 67 -7.37 0.19 1.18
C THR A 67 -7.33 1.69 1.48
N LEU A 68 -8.33 2.43 1.01
CA LEU A 68 -8.36 3.89 1.07
C LEU A 68 -9.31 4.38 2.16
N LEU A 69 -8.79 5.22 3.04
CA LEU A 69 -9.59 6.03 3.94
C LEU A 69 -9.74 7.41 3.27
N TYR A 70 -10.96 7.88 3.11
CA TYR A 70 -11.21 9.15 2.45
C TYR A 70 -12.30 9.97 3.15
N PHE A 71 -12.18 11.28 3.05
CA PHE A 71 -13.14 12.25 3.56
C PHE A 71 -13.97 12.88 2.45
N ARG A 72 -13.52 12.72 1.22
CA ARG A 72 -14.16 13.10 -0.03
C ARG A 72 -13.66 12.15 -1.11
N ARG A 73 -14.44 11.98 -2.16
CA ARG A 73 -14.10 11.02 -3.24
C ARG A 73 -13.11 11.59 -4.25
N SER A 74 -13.05 12.91 -4.35
CA SER A 74 -12.12 13.65 -5.20
C SER A 74 -11.76 15.00 -4.55
N ASP A 75 -10.75 15.68 -5.05
CA ASP A 75 -10.34 17.00 -4.54
C ASP A 75 -11.39 18.09 -4.73
N THR A 76 -12.35 17.90 -5.63
CA THR A 76 -13.45 18.81 -5.89
C THR A 76 -14.72 18.52 -5.08
N ASP A 77 -14.83 17.33 -4.49
CA ASP A 77 -15.99 16.98 -3.68
C ASP A 77 -15.93 17.66 -2.31
N PRO A 78 -17.07 18.09 -1.76
CA PRO A 78 -17.10 18.59 -0.39
C PRO A 78 -16.84 17.48 0.63
N ILE A 79 -16.25 17.84 1.76
CA ILE A 79 -16.15 16.92 2.92
C ILE A 79 -17.52 16.86 3.59
N THR A 80 -18.25 15.79 3.33
CA THR A 80 -19.59 15.53 3.91
C THR A 80 -19.66 14.13 4.50
N PRO A 81 -20.67 13.85 5.36
CA PRO A 81 -20.88 12.49 5.87
C PRO A 81 -21.03 11.42 4.79
N GLU A 82 -21.60 11.79 3.64
CA GLU A 82 -21.86 10.87 2.53
C GLU A 82 -20.58 10.58 1.72
N ASN A 83 -19.65 11.55 1.69
CA ASN A 83 -18.39 11.45 0.95
C ASN A 83 -17.22 10.93 1.80
N THR A 84 -17.44 10.73 3.10
CA THR A 84 -16.43 10.23 4.03
C THR A 84 -16.69 8.78 4.35
N ASN A 85 -15.71 7.89 4.15
CA ASN A 85 -15.83 6.55 4.68
C ASN A 85 -15.45 6.53 6.17
N LYS A 86 -16.36 6.08 6.99
CA LYS A 86 -16.27 6.07 8.45
C LYS A 86 -16.18 4.64 8.96
N PRO A 87 -14.98 4.06 9.09
CA PRO A 87 -14.83 2.65 9.45
C PRO A 87 -15.51 2.27 10.77
N TYR A 88 -15.64 3.22 11.69
CA TYR A 88 -16.23 3.01 13.02
C TYR A 88 -17.31 4.05 13.36
N GLY A 89 -17.89 4.71 12.35
CA GLY A 89 -18.95 5.70 12.55
C GLY A 89 -18.48 7.08 13.04
N GLU A 90 -17.22 7.42 12.82
CA GLU A 90 -16.64 8.71 13.26
C GLU A 90 -17.34 9.90 12.59
N SER A 91 -17.27 11.05 13.23
CA SER A 91 -17.71 12.30 12.62
C SER A 91 -16.77 12.72 11.49
N PRO A 92 -17.28 13.33 10.41
CA PRO A 92 -16.43 13.87 9.35
C PRO A 92 -15.43 14.89 9.91
N VAL A 93 -14.25 14.92 9.36
CA VAL A 93 -13.27 15.96 9.67
C VAL A 93 -13.59 17.22 8.86
N SER A 94 -13.39 18.39 9.47
CA SER A 94 -13.58 19.67 8.77
C SER A 94 -12.46 20.00 7.78
N GLN A 95 -11.27 19.50 8.05
CA GLN A 95 -10.08 19.69 7.22
C GLN A 95 -9.21 18.43 7.28
N ALA A 96 -8.71 17.99 6.12
CA ALA A 96 -7.70 16.95 5.99
C ALA A 96 -6.73 17.31 4.86
N ASP A 97 -5.45 17.00 5.07
CA ASP A 97 -4.41 17.20 4.06
C ASP A 97 -4.44 16.05 3.05
N GLY A 98 -5.26 16.15 2.02
CA GLY A 98 -5.33 15.17 0.94
C GLY A 98 -6.66 14.40 0.86
N THR A 99 -6.82 13.65 -0.22
CA THR A 99 -8.06 12.94 -0.57
C THR A 99 -8.10 11.56 0.05
N TYR A 100 -6.99 10.82 -0.02
CA TYR A 100 -6.90 9.42 0.43
C TYR A 100 -5.78 9.20 1.43
N PHE A 101 -6.10 8.54 2.53
CA PHE A 101 -5.12 8.05 3.50
C PHE A 101 -5.08 6.51 3.49
N ASN A 102 -4.05 5.94 4.12
CA ASN A 102 -3.89 4.51 4.22
C ASN A 102 -4.85 3.91 5.25
N LYS A 103 -5.93 3.26 4.79
CA LYS A 103 -6.86 2.58 5.68
C LYS A 103 -6.27 1.30 6.29
N LYS A 104 -5.29 0.68 5.66
CA LYS A 104 -4.59 -0.49 6.20
C LYS A 104 -3.72 -0.16 7.42
N ALA A 105 -3.41 1.13 7.61
CA ALA A 105 -2.75 1.67 8.79
C ALA A 105 -3.74 2.36 9.78
N TYR A 106 -5.05 2.31 9.50
CA TYR A 106 -6.07 2.91 10.35
C TYR A 106 -6.49 1.96 11.45
N THR A 107 -6.61 2.47 12.67
CA THR A 107 -6.88 1.68 13.86
C THR A 107 -8.25 1.97 14.47
N ASN A 108 -8.78 1.01 15.24
CA ASN A 108 -10.04 1.19 15.95
C ASN A 108 -9.93 2.28 17.03
N PRO A 109 -10.80 3.32 17.05
CA PRO A 109 -10.78 4.38 18.04
C PRO A 109 -10.82 3.89 19.49
N ALA A 110 -11.60 2.85 19.79
CA ALA A 110 -11.68 2.30 21.15
C ALA A 110 -10.34 1.76 21.67
N LEU A 111 -9.55 1.15 20.78
CA LEU A 111 -8.21 0.67 21.14
C LEU A 111 -7.20 1.81 21.32
N ARG A 112 -7.43 2.96 20.67
CA ARG A 112 -6.58 4.14 20.86
C ARG A 112 -6.74 4.77 22.23
N GLU A 113 -7.94 4.69 22.83
CA GLU A 113 -8.17 5.15 24.20
C GLU A 113 -7.43 4.29 25.22
N GLU A 114 -7.35 2.96 24.96
CA GLU A 114 -6.70 2.02 25.86
C GLU A 114 -5.17 2.07 25.77
N PHE A 115 -4.62 2.17 24.55
CA PHE A 115 -3.18 2.05 24.33
C PHE A 115 -2.53 3.38 23.94
N THR A 116 -2.74 3.80 22.68
CA THR A 116 -2.23 5.06 22.13
C THR A 116 -2.94 5.40 20.84
N ARG A 117 -3.14 6.69 20.56
CA ARG A 117 -3.74 7.16 19.30
C ARG A 117 -2.92 6.79 18.05
N HIS A 118 -1.64 6.53 18.21
CA HIS A 118 -0.71 6.31 17.08
C HIS A 118 -0.68 4.88 16.56
N GLY A 119 -1.32 3.92 17.22
CA GLY A 119 -1.41 2.54 16.74
C GLY A 119 -0.09 1.77 16.76
N PHE A 120 0.79 2.03 17.72
CA PHE A 120 2.11 1.40 17.82
C PHE A 120 2.06 -0.13 17.99
N TRP A 121 0.92 -0.67 18.44
CA TRP A 121 0.70 -2.12 18.60
C TRP A 121 0.42 -2.86 17.29
N VAL A 122 0.19 -2.14 16.18
CA VAL A 122 -0.19 -2.77 14.91
C VAL A 122 1.02 -3.44 14.29
N ASN A 123 0.90 -4.74 14.03
CA ASN A 123 1.94 -5.52 13.36
C ASN A 123 2.24 -4.98 11.96
N ILE A 124 3.50 -5.03 11.56
CA ILE A 124 3.91 -4.72 10.19
C ILE A 124 3.90 -6.01 9.38
N ARG A 125 2.99 -6.12 8.42
CA ARG A 125 2.95 -7.22 7.46
C ARG A 125 4.03 -7.04 6.41
N ILE A 126 5.03 -7.91 6.44
CA ILE A 126 6.14 -7.89 5.47
C ILE A 126 5.77 -8.72 4.24
N ILE A 127 5.19 -9.93 4.46
CA ILE A 127 4.74 -10.82 3.41
C ILE A 127 3.37 -11.38 3.78
N ARG A 128 2.41 -11.34 2.86
CA ARG A 128 1.11 -11.96 3.01
C ARG A 128 0.77 -12.87 1.83
N TYR A 129 -0.18 -13.78 2.02
CA TYR A 129 -0.47 -14.84 1.06
C TYR A 129 -0.89 -14.30 -0.32
N GLY A 130 -1.67 -13.22 -0.37
CA GLY A 130 -2.03 -12.56 -1.64
C GLY A 130 -0.80 -12.09 -2.44
N ASP A 131 0.25 -11.60 -1.77
CA ASP A 131 1.51 -11.25 -2.43
C ASP A 131 2.22 -12.50 -2.98
N VAL A 132 2.29 -13.58 -2.19
CA VAL A 132 2.90 -14.86 -2.63
C VAL A 132 2.18 -15.42 -3.86
N VAL A 133 0.85 -15.39 -3.86
CA VAL A 133 0.05 -15.86 -5.01
C VAL A 133 0.32 -15.01 -6.25
N LEU A 134 0.44 -13.68 -6.11
CA LEU A 134 0.77 -12.80 -7.23
C LEU A 134 2.23 -12.93 -7.70
N MET A 135 3.17 -13.25 -6.81
CA MET A 135 4.53 -13.63 -7.21
C MET A 135 4.53 -14.94 -8.02
N ALA A 136 3.72 -15.92 -7.63
CA ALA A 136 3.56 -17.16 -8.38
C ALA A 136 2.91 -16.91 -9.76
N ALA A 137 1.88 -16.05 -9.83
CA ALA A 137 1.24 -15.67 -11.08
C ALA A 137 2.23 -15.02 -12.05
N GLU A 138 3.01 -14.06 -11.56
CA GLU A 138 4.04 -13.39 -12.36
C GLU A 138 5.10 -14.37 -12.85
N SER A 139 5.65 -15.18 -11.95
CA SER A 139 6.68 -16.17 -12.30
C SER A 139 6.19 -17.19 -13.32
N ALA A 140 4.97 -17.70 -13.17
CA ALA A 140 4.37 -18.62 -14.14
C ALA A 140 4.19 -17.96 -15.51
N ASN A 141 3.73 -16.70 -15.53
CA ASN A 141 3.58 -15.96 -16.78
C ASN A 141 4.91 -15.76 -17.50
N GLU A 142 5.96 -15.34 -16.78
CA GLU A 142 7.28 -15.10 -17.40
C GLU A 142 7.94 -16.40 -17.88
N LEU A 143 7.58 -17.56 -17.32
CA LEU A 143 7.96 -18.89 -17.79
C LEU A 143 7.10 -19.42 -18.95
N GLY A 144 6.16 -18.64 -19.48
CA GLY A 144 5.23 -19.05 -20.54
C GLY A 144 4.12 -19.99 -20.09
N LYS A 145 3.97 -20.24 -18.78
CA LYS A 145 2.92 -21.08 -18.19
C LYS A 145 1.65 -20.26 -17.94
N THR A 146 1.11 -19.70 -19.02
CA THR A 146 0.02 -18.71 -18.95
C THR A 146 -1.27 -19.26 -18.32
N GLY A 147 -1.55 -20.55 -18.47
CA GLY A 147 -2.67 -21.21 -17.80
C GLY A 147 -2.54 -21.24 -16.27
N GLU A 148 -1.33 -21.55 -15.75
CA GLU A 148 -1.05 -21.48 -14.31
C GLU A 148 -1.13 -20.04 -13.81
N ALA A 149 -0.55 -19.10 -14.56
CA ALA A 149 -0.57 -17.67 -14.25
C ALA A 149 -2.01 -17.13 -14.13
N SER A 150 -2.88 -17.46 -15.08
CA SER A 150 -4.30 -17.09 -15.06
C SER A 150 -5.03 -17.68 -13.84
N ASN A 151 -4.70 -18.90 -13.43
CA ASN A 151 -5.31 -19.52 -12.26
C ASN A 151 -4.88 -18.81 -10.96
N TYR A 152 -3.58 -18.52 -10.79
CA TYR A 152 -3.12 -17.76 -9.63
C TYR A 152 -3.71 -16.34 -9.58
N LEU A 153 -3.78 -15.64 -10.71
CA LEU A 153 -4.42 -14.34 -10.79
C LEU A 153 -5.90 -14.41 -10.37
N GLU A 154 -6.61 -15.43 -10.85
CA GLU A 154 -8.01 -15.64 -10.50
C GLU A 154 -8.22 -15.95 -9.01
N MET A 155 -7.30 -16.61 -8.33
CA MET A 155 -7.40 -16.83 -6.89
C MET A 155 -7.56 -15.51 -6.12
N VAL A 156 -6.76 -14.48 -6.49
CA VAL A 156 -6.82 -13.16 -5.85
C VAL A 156 -8.10 -12.42 -6.25
N ARG A 157 -8.44 -12.40 -7.55
CA ARG A 157 -9.64 -11.72 -8.06
C ARG A 157 -10.93 -12.35 -7.52
N ALA A 158 -11.01 -13.67 -7.51
CA ALA A 158 -12.18 -14.39 -6.97
C ALA A 158 -12.40 -14.11 -5.48
N ARG A 159 -11.33 -14.07 -4.68
CA ARG A 159 -11.42 -13.68 -3.28
C ARG A 159 -11.98 -12.26 -3.12
N ALA A 160 -11.47 -11.30 -3.90
CA ALA A 160 -11.93 -9.91 -3.85
C ALA A 160 -13.37 -9.76 -4.35
N ARG A 161 -13.74 -10.49 -5.39
CA ARG A 161 -15.11 -10.55 -5.96
C ARG A 161 -16.12 -11.10 -4.96
N GLY A 162 -15.72 -12.09 -4.16
CA GLY A 162 -16.64 -12.80 -3.26
C GLY A 162 -17.82 -13.42 -4.03
N ASN A 163 -19.03 -13.17 -3.56
CA ASN A 163 -20.26 -13.71 -4.16
C ASN A 163 -20.90 -12.78 -5.21
N ASN A 164 -20.24 -11.68 -5.59
CA ASN A 164 -20.79 -10.74 -6.58
C ASN A 164 -20.22 -11.03 -7.97
N PRO A 165 -20.95 -11.70 -8.89
CA PRO A 165 -20.44 -12.06 -10.22
C PRO A 165 -20.29 -10.86 -11.17
N ASP A 166 -20.84 -9.70 -10.83
CA ASP A 166 -20.91 -8.53 -11.70
C ASP A 166 -19.64 -7.67 -11.65
N ILE A 167 -18.69 -7.97 -10.73
CA ILE A 167 -17.45 -7.23 -10.54
C ILE A 167 -16.23 -8.13 -10.77
N LEU A 168 -15.09 -7.51 -11.09
CA LEU A 168 -13.79 -8.17 -11.21
C LEU A 168 -13.86 -9.47 -12.06
N PRO A 169 -14.29 -9.41 -13.32
CA PRO A 169 -14.43 -10.61 -14.16
C PRO A 169 -13.10 -11.34 -14.28
N LYS A 170 -13.17 -12.67 -14.44
CA LYS A 170 -11.97 -13.47 -14.68
C LYS A 170 -11.26 -13.02 -15.95
N VAL A 171 -9.94 -12.87 -15.87
CA VAL A 171 -9.08 -12.62 -17.04
C VAL A 171 -8.98 -13.93 -17.84
N THR A 172 -9.57 -13.96 -19.03
CA THR A 172 -9.65 -15.17 -19.87
C THR A 172 -8.55 -15.28 -20.92
N SER A 173 -7.84 -14.16 -21.19
CA SER A 173 -6.72 -14.16 -22.15
C SER A 173 -5.57 -15.02 -21.60
N LEU A 174 -4.98 -15.82 -22.48
CA LEU A 174 -3.74 -16.57 -22.23
C LEU A 174 -2.54 -15.97 -22.98
N ASP A 175 -2.71 -14.79 -23.58
CA ASP A 175 -1.59 -14.01 -24.10
C ASP A 175 -0.70 -13.52 -22.95
N GLN A 176 0.60 -13.80 -23.06
CA GLN A 176 1.58 -13.51 -22.00
C GLN A 176 1.65 -12.01 -21.66
N THR A 177 1.53 -11.14 -22.67
CA THR A 177 1.62 -9.69 -22.47
C THR A 177 0.36 -9.17 -21.78
N VAL A 178 -0.81 -9.62 -22.21
CA VAL A 178 -2.09 -9.26 -21.59
C VAL A 178 -2.14 -9.73 -20.14
N LEU A 179 -1.69 -10.95 -19.86
CA LEU A 179 -1.61 -11.48 -18.50
C LEU A 179 -0.59 -10.71 -17.64
N ARG A 180 0.56 -10.33 -18.21
CA ARG A 180 1.56 -9.52 -17.51
C ARG A 180 0.96 -8.20 -17.03
N ASP A 181 0.24 -7.52 -17.92
CA ASP A 181 -0.40 -6.25 -17.56
C ASP A 181 -1.51 -6.43 -16.52
N ALA A 182 -2.31 -7.49 -16.64
CA ALA A 182 -3.34 -7.83 -15.67
C ALA A 182 -2.74 -8.17 -14.29
N ILE A 183 -1.66 -8.95 -14.22
CA ILE A 183 -0.96 -9.28 -12.98
C ILE A 183 -0.34 -8.04 -12.33
N ARG A 184 0.28 -7.17 -13.13
CA ARG A 184 0.85 -5.89 -12.65
C ARG A 184 -0.22 -4.94 -12.11
N HIS A 185 -1.38 -4.90 -12.78
CA HIS A 185 -2.53 -4.17 -12.30
C HIS A 185 -3.05 -4.75 -10.98
N GLU A 186 -3.24 -6.05 -10.92
CA GLU A 186 -3.72 -6.74 -9.72
C GLU A 186 -2.78 -6.52 -8.53
N ARG A 187 -1.46 -6.61 -8.72
CA ARG A 187 -0.47 -6.26 -7.69
C ARG A 187 -0.64 -4.82 -7.20
N ARG A 188 -0.90 -3.88 -8.11
CA ARG A 188 -1.11 -2.48 -7.75
C ARG A 188 -2.30 -2.27 -6.82
N VAL A 189 -3.44 -2.90 -7.11
CA VAL A 189 -4.67 -2.71 -6.32
C VAL A 189 -4.67 -3.58 -5.06
N GLU A 190 -4.16 -4.80 -5.13
CA GLU A 190 -4.10 -5.73 -4.00
C GLU A 190 -3.13 -5.24 -2.93
N LEU A 191 -1.93 -4.83 -3.33
CA LEU A 191 -0.84 -4.40 -2.44
C LEU A 191 -0.77 -2.87 -2.26
N GLY A 192 -1.82 -2.17 -2.65
CA GLY A 192 -1.90 -0.72 -2.52
C GLY A 192 -1.62 -0.25 -1.10
N LEU A 193 -0.75 0.76 -0.95
CA LEU A 193 -0.32 1.34 0.31
C LEU A 193 0.40 0.38 1.28
N GLU A 194 0.96 -0.73 0.76
CA GLU A 194 1.82 -1.65 1.50
C GLU A 194 3.32 -1.45 1.19
N SER A 195 3.69 -0.28 0.66
CA SER A 195 5.07 0.19 0.40
C SER A 195 5.87 -0.58 -0.67
N GLY A 196 5.28 -1.56 -1.37
CA GLY A 196 5.96 -2.38 -2.38
C GLY A 196 6.02 -1.77 -3.80
N ARG A 197 5.17 -0.78 -4.11
CA ARG A 197 4.95 -0.31 -5.50
C ARG A 197 6.21 0.19 -6.21
N PHE A 198 7.05 0.96 -5.54
CA PHE A 198 8.27 1.50 -6.15
C PHE A 198 9.23 0.37 -6.59
N TYR A 199 9.41 -0.61 -5.74
CA TYR A 199 10.25 -1.78 -6.05
C TYR A 199 9.71 -2.59 -7.23
N ASP A 200 8.39 -2.76 -7.33
CA ASP A 200 7.76 -3.39 -8.49
C ASP A 200 8.05 -2.62 -9.78
N LEU A 201 7.90 -1.29 -9.79
CA LEU A 201 8.17 -0.46 -10.95
C LEU A 201 9.64 -0.52 -11.39
N VAL A 202 10.57 -0.53 -10.43
CA VAL A 202 12.01 -0.62 -10.68
C VAL A 202 12.37 -1.99 -11.28
N ARG A 203 11.95 -3.09 -10.65
CA ARG A 203 12.27 -4.44 -11.12
C ARG A 203 11.63 -4.79 -12.46
N TRP A 204 10.49 -4.16 -12.80
CA TRP A 204 9.87 -4.28 -14.13
C TRP A 204 10.49 -3.36 -15.18
N GLY A 205 11.40 -2.48 -14.82
CA GLY A 205 12.05 -1.54 -15.73
C GLY A 205 11.15 -0.43 -16.25
N ILE A 206 10.01 -0.17 -15.60
CA ILE A 206 9.00 0.81 -16.05
C ILE A 206 8.86 2.02 -15.12
N ALA A 207 9.74 2.16 -14.12
CA ALA A 207 9.64 3.22 -13.13
C ALA A 207 9.63 4.62 -13.76
N SER A 208 10.54 4.90 -14.68
CA SER A 208 10.61 6.22 -15.34
C SER A 208 9.31 6.53 -16.11
N GLN A 209 8.82 5.59 -16.90
CA GLN A 209 7.59 5.77 -17.68
C GLN A 209 6.38 6.04 -16.78
N VAL A 210 6.19 5.20 -15.75
CA VAL A 210 5.00 5.28 -14.89
C VAL A 210 5.05 6.51 -13.98
N LEU A 211 6.22 6.84 -13.43
CA LEU A 211 6.38 7.98 -12.54
C LEU A 211 6.26 9.31 -13.30
N HIS A 212 6.83 9.42 -14.51
CA HIS A 212 6.64 10.62 -15.33
C HIS A 212 5.18 10.80 -15.76
N ALA A 213 4.49 9.72 -16.16
CA ALA A 213 3.06 9.79 -16.47
C ALA A 213 2.22 10.23 -15.25
N ALA A 214 2.69 9.91 -14.02
CA ALA A 214 2.08 10.36 -12.77
C ALA A 214 2.55 11.77 -12.33
N GLY A 215 3.20 12.54 -13.20
CA GLY A 215 3.68 13.89 -12.91
C GLY A 215 4.97 13.97 -12.06
N LYS A 216 5.60 12.83 -11.77
CA LYS A 216 6.88 12.77 -11.02
C LYS A 216 8.06 12.93 -11.98
N THR A 217 8.13 14.06 -12.68
CA THR A 217 9.11 14.34 -13.75
C THR A 217 10.56 14.43 -13.26
N GLY A 218 10.78 14.60 -11.97
CA GLY A 218 12.14 14.61 -11.38
C GLY A 218 12.80 13.24 -11.27
N TYR A 219 12.05 12.14 -11.48
CA TYR A 219 12.63 10.81 -11.45
C TYR A 219 13.61 10.60 -12.61
N GLN A 220 14.78 10.08 -12.31
CA GLN A 220 15.83 9.71 -13.27
C GLN A 220 16.21 8.24 -13.09
N PRO A 221 16.79 7.57 -14.12
CA PRO A 221 17.20 6.17 -14.02
C PRO A 221 18.11 5.86 -12.81
N LYS A 222 18.99 6.77 -12.44
CA LYS A 222 19.83 6.62 -11.26
C LYS A 222 19.04 6.45 -9.95
N ASN A 223 17.84 7.02 -9.88
CA ASN A 223 16.99 6.94 -8.68
C ASN A 223 16.40 5.55 -8.44
N ALA A 224 16.66 4.58 -9.34
CA ALA A 224 16.39 3.16 -9.07
C ALA A 224 17.26 2.62 -7.92
N LEU A 225 18.41 3.23 -7.69
CA LEU A 225 19.28 2.99 -6.55
C LEU A 225 19.25 4.23 -5.64
N LEU A 226 19.51 4.02 -4.35
CA LEU A 226 19.72 5.13 -3.42
C LEU A 226 21.22 5.48 -3.37
N PRO A 227 21.60 6.76 -3.14
CA PRO A 227 22.99 7.09 -2.89
C PRO A 227 23.47 6.44 -1.60
N LEU A 228 24.70 5.98 -1.59
CA LEU A 228 25.36 5.57 -0.34
C LEU A 228 25.64 6.83 0.49
N PRO A 229 25.36 6.81 1.82
CA PRO A 229 25.74 7.92 2.69
C PRO A 229 27.24 8.19 2.62
N GLN A 230 27.63 9.46 2.47
CA GLN A 230 29.04 9.85 2.34
C GLN A 230 29.88 9.38 3.53
N ASP A 231 29.35 9.48 4.75
CA ASP A 231 30.03 9.00 5.95
C ASP A 231 30.39 7.50 5.89
N GLU A 232 29.57 6.68 5.26
CA GLU A 232 29.84 5.25 5.12
C GLU A 232 30.92 4.99 4.06
N ILE A 233 30.93 5.77 2.99
CA ILE A 233 32.00 5.74 1.98
C ILE A 233 33.32 6.10 2.63
N ASP A 234 33.39 7.19 3.40
CA ASP A 234 34.58 7.67 4.07
C ASP A 234 35.13 6.66 5.11
N LYS A 235 34.23 6.09 5.94
CA LYS A 235 34.58 5.04 6.90
C LYS A 235 35.09 3.77 6.23
N SER A 236 34.68 3.48 5.02
CA SER A 236 35.13 2.29 4.27
C SER A 236 36.55 2.35 3.79
N LYS A 237 37.22 3.52 3.89
CA LYS A 237 38.59 3.74 3.40
C LYS A 237 38.81 3.36 1.93
N GLY A 238 37.84 3.67 1.08
CA GLY A 238 37.89 3.44 -0.37
C GLY A 238 37.39 2.06 -0.83
N VAL A 239 36.82 1.26 0.06
CA VAL A 239 36.20 -0.01 -0.33
C VAL A 239 34.80 0.21 -0.95
N LEU A 240 33.98 1.11 -0.36
CA LEU A 240 32.69 1.46 -0.93
C LEU A 240 32.87 2.55 -1.99
N VAL A 241 32.23 2.30 -3.15
CA VAL A 241 32.16 3.26 -4.26
C VAL A 241 30.70 3.68 -4.40
N GLN A 242 30.48 4.97 -4.61
CA GLN A 242 29.12 5.52 -4.79
C GLN A 242 28.42 4.85 -5.97
N ASN A 243 27.10 4.74 -5.86
CA ASN A 243 26.27 4.30 -6.98
C ASN A 243 26.42 5.25 -8.18
N PRO A 244 26.29 4.76 -9.43
CA PRO A 244 26.45 5.57 -10.62
C PRO A 244 25.59 6.85 -10.59
N ASP A 245 26.14 7.94 -11.09
CA ASP A 245 25.48 9.25 -11.27
C ASP A 245 25.12 10.00 -9.97
N TYR A 246 25.68 9.59 -8.81
CA TYR A 246 25.60 10.31 -7.54
C TYR A 246 26.93 10.94 -7.13
#